data_571173a2dd11563b90bf307a8efdb4c4
#
_entry.id   571173a2dd11563b90bf307a8efdb4c4
#
_cell.length_a   1.000
_cell.length_b   1.000
_cell.length_c   1.000
_cell.angle_alpha   90.00
_cell.angle_beta   90.00
_cell.angle_gamma   90.00
#
_symmetry.space_group_name_H-M   'P 1'
#
loop_
_entity.id
_entity.type
_entity.pdbx_description
1 polymer ?
#
loop_
_entity_poly.entity_id
_entity_poly.type
_entity_poly.pdbx_seq_one_letter_code
_entity_poly.pdbx_strand_id
1 'polypeptide(L)'
;MTKSPTGSLLLTLEELQMQTFKMNLFQDLFAKAVFLDKSSCEHVLRILTGNKSLVVKENFTQHLISKLTAHDIIMDVLVEDSNHKLYEIEIQKAKGNIAHEKRMLYYTSSIISDYFFKGDQTYASVPELHIFYISQTDIWNMGKTCYPVLKHLGDLKTPYDDGLHMCYINAEINDNSEIARLMQFFKTANAHDGSQGALSKRINTIKTTEEGIAIMDDFSKKLYDAGMNDGRAEGETSEKYATARRMLAKGTYSLQDIAELTNLTIAAIEKLQAEG
;
A
#
# COMPACT_ATOMS: atom_id res chain seq x y z
N MET A 1 -20.16 17.17 -39.17
CA MET A 1 -20.09 15.91 -38.43
C MET A 1 -18.99 16.05 -37.37
N THR A 2 -19.33 16.52 -36.20
CA THR A 2 -18.42 16.73 -35.09
C THR A 2 -18.31 15.42 -34.31
N LYS A 3 -17.13 14.80 -34.29
CA LYS A 3 -16.84 13.64 -33.44
C LYS A 3 -16.87 14.11 -31.99
N SER A 4 -17.74 13.51 -31.19
CA SER A 4 -17.77 13.60 -29.72
C SER A 4 -16.46 13.03 -29.14
N PRO A 5 -15.78 13.70 -28.19
CA PRO A 5 -14.57 13.19 -27.56
C PRO A 5 -14.94 12.41 -26.28
N THR A 6 -15.68 11.34 -26.41
CA THR A 6 -15.89 10.35 -25.34
C THR A 6 -15.40 8.99 -25.83
N GLY A 7 -14.11 8.91 -26.10
CA GLY A 7 -13.44 7.63 -26.18
C GLY A 7 -13.43 7.02 -24.79
N SER A 8 -14.13 5.89 -24.60
CA SER A 8 -14.11 5.10 -23.38
C SER A 8 -12.64 4.79 -23.03
N LEU A 9 -12.15 5.36 -21.92
CA LEU A 9 -10.83 5.04 -21.35
C LEU A 9 -10.82 3.64 -20.70
N LEU A 10 -11.98 2.98 -20.65
CA LEU A 10 -12.14 1.64 -20.12
C LEU A 10 -11.85 0.61 -21.22
N LEU A 11 -11.01 -0.36 -20.89
CA LEU A 11 -10.68 -1.51 -21.75
C LEU A 11 -11.94 -2.35 -22.03
N THR A 12 -11.98 -2.98 -23.19
CA THR A 12 -12.94 -4.06 -23.42
C THR A 12 -12.63 -5.26 -22.51
N LEU A 13 -13.62 -6.12 -22.26
CA LEU A 13 -13.40 -7.32 -21.43
C LEU A 13 -12.32 -8.24 -21.98
N GLU A 14 -12.21 -8.35 -23.32
CA GLU A 14 -11.16 -9.13 -23.98
C GLU A 14 -9.76 -8.53 -23.77
N GLU A 15 -9.64 -7.20 -23.90
CA GLU A 15 -8.39 -6.49 -23.64
C GLU A 15 -7.98 -6.60 -22.17
N LEU A 16 -8.94 -6.47 -21.24
CA LEU A 16 -8.71 -6.62 -19.81
C LEU A 16 -8.24 -8.04 -19.49
N GLN A 17 -8.87 -9.07 -20.07
CA GLN A 17 -8.46 -10.46 -19.90
C GLN A 17 -7.04 -10.69 -20.39
N MET A 18 -6.72 -10.20 -21.60
CA MET A 18 -5.39 -10.36 -22.19
C MET A 18 -4.32 -9.64 -21.37
N GLN A 19 -4.63 -8.46 -20.83
CA GLN A 19 -3.71 -7.74 -19.94
C GLN A 19 -3.55 -8.45 -18.61
N THR A 20 -4.65 -8.88 -17.97
CA THR A 20 -4.65 -9.60 -16.70
C THR A 20 -3.83 -10.87 -16.78
N PHE A 21 -3.90 -11.59 -17.89
CA PHE A 21 -3.13 -12.82 -18.08
C PHE A 21 -1.61 -12.58 -18.00
N LYS A 22 -1.13 -11.41 -18.42
CA LYS A 22 0.29 -11.00 -18.41
C LYS A 22 0.73 -10.39 -17.06
N MET A 23 -0.20 -10.08 -16.17
CA MET A 23 0.12 -9.43 -14.90
C MET A 23 0.82 -10.37 -13.92
N ASN A 24 1.61 -9.78 -13.02
CA ASN A 24 2.24 -10.46 -11.90
C ASN A 24 2.03 -9.68 -10.60
N LEU A 25 2.48 -10.23 -9.46
CA LEU A 25 2.20 -9.66 -8.15
C LEU A 25 3.00 -8.39 -7.82
N PHE A 26 3.90 -7.96 -8.70
CA PHE A 26 4.54 -6.64 -8.61
C PHE A 26 3.75 -5.54 -9.34
N GLN A 27 2.57 -5.85 -9.87
CA GLN A 27 1.66 -4.88 -10.46
C GLN A 27 0.52 -4.62 -9.48
N ASP A 28 0.47 -3.40 -8.98
CA ASP A 28 -0.39 -2.94 -7.91
C ASP A 28 -1.86 -3.39 -8.06
N LEU A 29 -2.48 -3.11 -9.20
CA LEU A 29 -3.86 -3.50 -9.49
C LEU A 29 -4.09 -5.02 -9.31
N PHE A 30 -3.17 -5.83 -9.84
CA PHE A 30 -3.30 -7.28 -9.80
C PHE A 30 -3.05 -7.83 -8.39
N ALA A 31 -2.01 -7.35 -7.70
CA ALA A 31 -1.71 -7.74 -6.32
C ALA A 31 -2.90 -7.47 -5.40
N LYS A 32 -3.48 -6.28 -5.48
CA LYS A 32 -4.66 -5.91 -4.68
C LYS A 32 -5.86 -6.81 -4.96
N ALA A 33 -6.17 -7.11 -6.22
CA ALA A 33 -7.25 -8.03 -6.58
C ALA A 33 -7.01 -9.46 -6.08
N VAL A 34 -5.75 -9.93 -6.09
CA VAL A 34 -5.37 -11.24 -5.56
C VAL A 34 -5.52 -11.27 -4.04
N PHE A 35 -5.00 -10.26 -3.34
CA PHE A 35 -4.98 -10.21 -1.87
C PHE A 35 -6.31 -9.77 -1.23
N LEU A 36 -7.36 -9.50 -2.00
CA LEU A 36 -8.73 -9.50 -1.48
C LEU A 36 -9.15 -10.88 -0.93
N ASP A 37 -8.52 -11.95 -1.38
CA ASP A 37 -8.77 -13.31 -0.90
C ASP A 37 -7.98 -13.61 0.38
N LYS A 38 -8.69 -13.86 1.49
CA LYS A 38 -8.08 -14.20 2.79
C LYS A 38 -7.16 -15.40 2.72
N SER A 39 -7.54 -16.43 1.96
CA SER A 39 -6.77 -17.66 1.85
C SER A 39 -5.41 -17.42 1.18
N SER A 40 -5.35 -16.49 0.22
CA SER A 40 -4.11 -16.05 -0.41
C SER A 40 -3.21 -15.28 0.55
N CYS A 41 -3.78 -14.35 1.34
CA CYS A 41 -3.05 -13.64 2.40
C CYS A 41 -2.49 -14.63 3.44
N GLU A 42 -3.32 -15.55 3.89
CA GLU A 42 -2.94 -16.57 4.88
C GLU A 42 -1.80 -17.46 4.38
N HIS A 43 -1.87 -17.92 3.12
CA HIS A 43 -0.81 -18.72 2.51
C HIS A 43 0.52 -17.94 2.49
N VAL A 44 0.51 -16.70 2.02
CA VAL A 44 1.70 -15.85 1.94
C VAL A 44 2.26 -15.59 3.34
N LEU A 45 1.44 -15.17 4.29
CA LEU A 45 1.88 -14.87 5.65
C LEU A 45 2.44 -16.10 6.38
N ARG A 46 1.89 -17.29 6.15
CA ARG A 46 2.45 -18.53 6.70
C ARG A 46 3.86 -18.80 6.24
N ILE A 47 4.17 -18.49 4.98
CA ILE A 47 5.52 -18.61 4.44
C ILE A 47 6.43 -17.52 5.00
N LEU A 48 5.98 -16.26 4.99
CA LEU A 48 6.80 -15.12 5.42
C LEU A 48 7.14 -15.16 6.92
N THR A 49 6.20 -15.60 7.74
CA THR A 49 6.40 -15.72 9.20
C THR A 49 6.98 -17.06 9.63
N GLY A 50 6.92 -18.10 8.79
CA GLY A 50 7.18 -19.49 9.18
C GLY A 50 6.09 -20.10 10.08
N ASN A 51 5.03 -19.36 10.41
CA ASN A 51 3.93 -19.81 11.26
C ASN A 51 2.84 -20.50 10.45
N LYS A 52 2.88 -21.81 10.35
CA LYS A 52 1.91 -22.62 9.60
C LYS A 52 0.50 -22.61 10.17
N SER A 53 0.34 -22.21 11.43
CA SER A 53 -0.97 -22.15 12.12
C SER A 53 -1.62 -20.75 12.08
N LEU A 54 -0.99 -19.77 11.42
CA LEU A 54 -1.54 -18.44 11.27
C LEU A 54 -2.91 -18.49 10.55
N VAL A 55 -3.90 -17.81 11.12
CA VAL A 55 -5.26 -17.70 10.57
C VAL A 55 -5.59 -16.21 10.39
N VAL A 56 -5.91 -15.82 9.17
CA VAL A 56 -6.33 -14.46 8.84
C VAL A 56 -7.77 -14.23 9.29
N LYS A 57 -7.97 -13.23 10.15
CA LYS A 57 -9.28 -12.77 10.59
C LYS A 57 -9.86 -11.76 9.59
N GLU A 58 -9.11 -10.73 9.27
CA GLU A 58 -9.47 -9.67 8.33
C GLU A 58 -8.30 -9.28 7.45
N ASN A 59 -8.60 -8.83 6.24
CA ASN A 59 -7.59 -8.29 5.32
C ASN A 59 -8.17 -7.11 4.55
N PHE A 60 -7.34 -6.10 4.34
CA PHE A 60 -7.67 -4.87 3.65
C PHE A 60 -6.64 -4.64 2.56
N THR A 61 -7.09 -4.37 1.34
CA THR A 61 -6.25 -3.86 0.25
C THR A 61 -6.59 -2.40 0.05
N GLN A 62 -5.58 -1.54 -0.12
CA GLN A 62 -5.73 -0.07 -0.16
C GLN A 62 -6.30 0.52 1.14
N HIS A 63 -5.81 0.06 2.29
CA HIS A 63 -6.20 0.67 3.55
C HIS A 63 -5.64 2.09 3.64
N LEU A 64 -6.53 3.07 3.63
CA LEU A 64 -6.19 4.50 3.70
C LEU A 64 -6.15 4.94 5.16
N ILE A 65 -5.00 5.43 5.62
CA ILE A 65 -4.89 6.18 6.87
C ILE A 65 -4.77 7.66 6.51
N SER A 66 -5.87 8.37 6.64
CA SER A 66 -5.92 9.80 6.35
C SER A 66 -5.38 10.63 7.51
N LYS A 67 -4.51 11.58 7.23
CA LYS A 67 -3.87 12.46 8.22
C LYS A 67 -4.25 13.92 7.97
N LEU A 68 -4.74 14.61 8.99
CA LEU A 68 -5.13 16.03 8.90
C LEU A 68 -3.97 16.99 8.58
N THR A 69 -2.74 16.63 8.94
CA THR A 69 -1.57 17.53 8.86
C THR A 69 -0.34 16.89 8.23
N ALA A 70 -0.45 15.67 7.69
CA ALA A 70 0.65 14.93 7.10
C ALA A 70 0.19 14.21 5.82
N HIS A 71 1.11 13.54 5.13
CA HIS A 71 0.75 12.73 3.95
C HIS A 71 -0.14 11.56 4.35
N ASP A 72 -1.22 11.36 3.60
CA ASP A 72 -2.01 10.15 3.68
C ASP A 72 -1.17 8.93 3.33
N ILE A 73 -1.51 7.81 3.94
CA ILE A 73 -0.85 6.53 3.69
C ILE A 73 -1.86 5.58 3.07
N ILE A 74 -1.49 5.01 1.95
CA ILE A 74 -2.22 3.90 1.32
C ILE A 74 -1.34 2.68 1.42
N MET A 75 -1.76 1.71 2.22
CA MET A 75 -1.05 0.43 2.37
C MET A 75 -1.51 -0.54 1.29
N ASP A 76 -0.57 -1.35 0.77
CA ASP A 76 -0.91 -2.32 -0.26
C ASP A 76 -1.81 -3.42 0.31
N VAL A 77 -1.41 -4.07 1.40
CA VAL A 77 -2.18 -5.12 2.07
C VAL A 77 -1.96 -5.06 3.57
N LEU A 78 -3.02 -4.78 4.34
CA LEU A 78 -3.02 -4.87 5.79
C LEU A 78 -3.87 -6.06 6.23
N VAL A 79 -3.36 -6.86 7.15
CA VAL A 79 -4.01 -8.09 7.63
C VAL A 79 -4.02 -8.12 9.15
N GLU A 80 -5.14 -8.51 9.74
CA GLU A 80 -5.26 -8.88 11.16
C GLU A 80 -5.43 -10.40 11.28
N ASP A 81 -4.65 -11.05 12.14
CA ASP A 81 -4.79 -12.46 12.43
C ASP A 81 -5.77 -12.74 13.59
N SER A 82 -6.05 -14.00 13.85
CA SER A 82 -6.92 -14.43 14.95
C SER A 82 -6.40 -14.08 16.35
N ASN A 83 -5.14 -13.69 16.49
CA ASN A 83 -4.50 -13.26 17.73
C ASN A 83 -4.37 -11.73 17.82
N HIS A 84 -5.05 -11.00 16.93
CA HIS A 84 -5.01 -9.54 16.83
C HIS A 84 -3.63 -8.95 16.52
N LYS A 85 -2.75 -9.73 15.91
CA LYS A 85 -1.50 -9.22 15.35
C LYS A 85 -1.75 -8.63 13.97
N LEU A 86 -1.06 -7.55 13.69
CA LEU A 86 -1.15 -6.86 12.40
C LEU A 86 0.03 -7.25 11.50
N TYR A 87 -0.28 -7.43 10.23
CA TYR A 87 0.71 -7.74 9.20
C TYR A 87 0.51 -6.77 8.04
N GLU A 88 1.54 -6.05 7.68
CA GLU A 88 1.55 -5.22 6.48
C GLU A 88 2.46 -5.84 5.44
N ILE A 89 1.96 -5.94 4.19
CA ILE A 89 2.72 -6.37 3.03
C ILE A 89 2.76 -5.19 2.06
N GLU A 90 3.92 -4.56 1.96
CA GLU A 90 4.20 -3.50 1.00
C GLU A 90 4.96 -4.07 -0.19
N ILE A 91 4.44 -3.88 -1.41
CA ILE A 91 4.99 -4.48 -2.64
C ILE A 91 5.54 -3.38 -3.55
N GLN A 92 6.86 -3.37 -3.73
CA GLN A 92 7.56 -2.34 -4.49
C GLN A 92 8.17 -2.89 -5.79
N LYS A 93 7.67 -2.40 -6.93
CA LYS A 93 8.16 -2.84 -8.25
C LYS A 93 9.50 -2.20 -8.64
N ALA A 94 9.67 -0.90 -8.41
CA ALA A 94 10.79 -0.13 -8.93
C ALA A 94 11.81 0.22 -7.87
N LYS A 95 13.11 0.19 -8.27
CA LYS A 95 14.21 0.78 -7.53
C LYS A 95 14.14 2.30 -7.77
N GLY A 96 13.44 3.04 -6.92
CA GLY A 96 13.38 4.51 -6.97
C GLY A 96 14.36 5.16 -6.00
N ASN A 97 14.55 6.49 -6.08
CA ASN A 97 15.26 7.29 -5.08
C ASN A 97 14.39 7.47 -3.81
N ILE A 98 13.91 6.37 -3.26
CA ILE A 98 13.06 6.35 -2.07
C ILE A 98 13.94 5.93 -0.91
N ALA A 99 13.89 6.67 0.19
CA ALA A 99 14.45 6.24 1.46
C ALA A 99 13.52 5.16 2.04
N HIS A 100 13.71 3.90 1.65
CA HIS A 100 12.83 2.78 1.99
C HIS A 100 12.62 2.65 3.50
N GLU A 101 13.71 2.77 4.28
CA GLU A 101 13.69 2.72 5.74
C GLU A 101 12.89 3.87 6.37
N LYS A 102 12.96 5.08 5.79
CA LYS A 102 12.19 6.23 6.26
C LYS A 102 10.71 6.12 5.93
N ARG A 103 10.39 5.59 4.74
CA ARG A 103 9.02 5.29 4.35
C ARG A 103 8.40 4.26 5.29
N MET A 104 9.12 3.18 5.58
CA MET A 104 8.64 2.16 6.50
C MET A 104 8.48 2.68 7.93
N LEU A 105 9.38 3.53 8.39
CA LEU A 105 9.24 4.19 9.69
C LEU A 105 7.95 5.03 9.76
N TYR A 106 7.66 5.80 8.70
CA TYR A 106 6.46 6.63 8.63
C TYR A 106 5.18 5.76 8.60
N TYR A 107 5.15 4.70 7.78
CA TYR A 107 4.03 3.76 7.69
C TYR A 107 3.77 3.07 9.04
N THR A 108 4.81 2.50 9.64
CA THR A 108 4.75 1.87 10.96
C THR A 108 4.13 2.79 12.01
N SER A 109 4.64 4.02 12.12
CA SER A 109 4.17 5.00 13.10
C SER A 109 2.69 5.33 12.89
N SER A 110 2.25 5.37 11.64
CA SER A 110 0.87 5.69 11.30
C SER A 110 -0.09 4.54 11.61
N ILE A 111 0.30 3.29 11.29
CA ILE A 111 -0.48 2.10 11.62
C ILE A 111 -0.64 2.00 13.13
N ILE A 112 0.46 2.07 13.87
CA ILE A 112 0.42 2.02 15.35
C ILE A 112 -0.49 3.12 15.90
N SER A 113 -0.37 4.35 15.41
CA SER A 113 -1.21 5.47 15.87
C SER A 113 -2.69 5.27 15.58
N ASP A 114 -3.05 4.61 14.47
CA ASP A 114 -4.43 4.38 14.06
C ASP A 114 -5.09 3.26 14.87
N TYR A 115 -4.33 2.22 15.19
CA TYR A 115 -4.80 1.05 15.93
C TYR A 115 -4.62 1.18 17.45
N PHE A 116 -3.91 2.20 17.93
CA PHE A 116 -3.72 2.41 19.36
C PHE A 116 -5.01 2.92 20.02
N PHE A 117 -5.47 2.21 21.05
CA PHE A 117 -6.69 2.58 21.76
C PHE A 117 -6.52 3.89 22.54
N LYS A 118 -7.25 4.92 22.14
CA LYS A 118 -7.26 6.23 22.79
C LYS A 118 -7.83 6.11 24.21
N GLY A 119 -6.98 6.22 25.19
CA GLY A 119 -7.34 6.12 26.62
C GLY A 119 -6.57 5.02 27.36
N ASP A 120 -5.85 4.15 26.67
CA ASP A 120 -4.89 3.26 27.31
C ASP A 120 -3.65 4.05 27.77
N GLN A 121 -3.50 4.18 29.10
CA GLN A 121 -2.36 4.87 29.71
C GLN A 121 -1.15 3.96 29.92
N THR A 122 -1.32 2.67 29.71
CA THR A 122 -0.28 1.65 29.93
C THR A 122 0.47 1.27 28.65
N TYR A 123 -0.03 1.72 27.50
CA TYR A 123 0.44 1.33 26.16
C TYR A 123 0.32 -0.19 25.89
N ALA A 124 -0.39 -0.94 26.71
CA ALA A 124 -0.56 -2.38 26.54
C ALA A 124 -1.41 -2.75 25.30
N SER A 125 -2.21 -1.82 24.80
CA SER A 125 -3.02 -1.98 23.59
C SER A 125 -2.29 -1.65 22.28
N VAL A 126 -1.00 -1.27 22.32
CA VAL A 126 -0.19 -1.12 21.11
C VAL A 126 -0.12 -2.47 20.41
N PRO A 127 -0.56 -2.58 19.14
CA PRO A 127 -0.61 -3.85 18.46
C PRO A 127 0.80 -4.39 18.15
N GLU A 128 0.96 -5.71 18.18
CA GLU A 128 2.13 -6.34 17.57
C GLU A 128 2.02 -6.23 16.05
N LEU A 129 3.02 -5.65 15.42
CA LEU A 129 3.02 -5.31 13.99
C LEU A 129 4.20 -5.97 13.27
N HIS A 130 3.88 -6.74 12.23
CA HIS A 130 4.84 -7.33 11.32
C HIS A 130 4.78 -6.63 9.97
N ILE A 131 5.91 -6.13 9.47
CA ILE A 131 6.01 -5.47 8.17
C ILE A 131 6.89 -6.30 7.24
N PHE A 132 6.35 -6.65 6.09
CA PHE A 132 7.06 -7.31 4.99
C PHE A 132 7.17 -6.36 3.81
N TYR A 133 8.36 -5.77 3.64
CA TYR A 133 8.65 -4.93 2.48
C TYR A 133 9.21 -5.81 1.36
N ILE A 134 8.40 -6.06 0.33
CA ILE A 134 8.73 -6.93 -0.79
C ILE A 134 9.15 -6.08 -1.99
N SER A 135 10.40 -6.22 -2.43
CA SER A 135 10.94 -5.53 -3.60
C SER A 135 11.25 -6.50 -4.75
N GLN A 136 11.13 -6.00 -5.98
CA GLN A 136 11.51 -6.80 -7.15
C GLN A 136 13.03 -6.99 -7.24
N THR A 137 13.81 -6.03 -6.71
CA THR A 137 15.29 -6.03 -6.74
C THR A 137 15.85 -6.09 -5.34
N ASP A 138 17.08 -6.59 -5.21
CA ASP A 138 17.83 -6.53 -3.94
C ASP A 138 18.29 -5.10 -3.64
N ILE A 139 17.48 -4.38 -2.85
CA ILE A 139 17.74 -2.97 -2.51
C ILE A 139 18.97 -2.77 -1.61
N TRP A 140 19.38 -3.83 -0.88
CA TRP A 140 20.54 -3.81 0.03
C TRP A 140 21.83 -4.31 -0.61
N ASN A 141 21.75 -4.96 -1.78
CA ASN A 141 22.86 -5.55 -2.52
C ASN A 141 23.74 -6.50 -1.66
N MET A 142 23.11 -7.25 -0.75
CA MET A 142 23.82 -8.22 0.13
C MET A 142 23.62 -9.67 -0.30
N GLY A 143 22.91 -9.93 -1.40
CA GLY A 143 22.76 -11.25 -2.01
C GLY A 143 21.91 -12.25 -1.22
N LYS A 144 20.98 -11.79 -0.39
CA LYS A 144 20.04 -12.62 0.37
C LYS A 144 18.61 -12.36 -0.06
N THR A 145 17.76 -13.37 -0.03
CA THR A 145 16.33 -13.22 -0.32
C THR A 145 15.61 -12.42 0.76
N CYS A 146 15.99 -12.58 2.03
CA CYS A 146 15.33 -11.99 3.18
C CYS A 146 16.33 -11.31 4.12
N TYR A 147 15.99 -10.13 4.60
CA TYR A 147 16.75 -9.31 5.54
C TYR A 147 15.87 -8.94 6.72
N PRO A 148 15.79 -9.78 7.78
CA PRO A 148 15.10 -9.39 8.99
C PRO A 148 15.84 -8.25 9.68
N VAL A 149 15.08 -7.25 10.15
CA VAL A 149 15.63 -6.16 10.97
C VAL A 149 15.66 -6.64 12.42
N LEU A 150 16.86 -6.82 12.95
CA LEU A 150 17.05 -7.30 14.32
C LEU A 150 17.34 -6.13 15.25
N LYS A 151 16.69 -6.10 16.41
CA LYS A 151 16.89 -5.11 17.46
C LYS A 151 17.53 -5.76 18.67
N HIS A 152 18.55 -5.11 19.23
CA HIS A 152 19.27 -5.57 20.40
C HIS A 152 19.52 -4.42 21.36
N LEU A 153 19.60 -4.71 22.67
CA LEU A 153 20.17 -3.79 23.64
C LEU A 153 21.68 -3.66 23.38
N GLY A 154 22.33 -2.69 23.98
CA GLY A 154 23.69 -2.26 23.63
C GLY A 154 24.79 -3.33 23.60
N ASP A 155 24.55 -4.55 24.04
CA ASP A 155 25.50 -5.67 24.04
C ASP A 155 25.45 -6.59 22.80
N LEU A 156 24.54 -6.33 21.84
CA LEU A 156 24.25 -7.14 20.66
C LEU A 156 23.85 -8.61 20.91
N LYS A 157 23.67 -9.00 22.16
CA LYS A 157 23.30 -10.37 22.57
C LYS A 157 21.89 -10.43 23.13
N THR A 158 21.45 -9.36 23.78
CA THR A 158 20.13 -9.28 24.41
C THR A 158 19.14 -8.77 23.38
N PRO A 159 18.24 -9.61 22.85
CA PRO A 159 17.20 -9.17 21.92
C PRO A 159 16.31 -8.10 22.58
N TYR A 160 15.93 -7.10 21.82
CA TYR A 160 14.94 -6.09 22.20
C TYR A 160 13.68 -6.29 21.37
N ASP A 161 12.59 -6.60 22.05
CA ASP A 161 11.28 -6.79 21.41
C ASP A 161 10.33 -5.69 21.90
N ASP A 162 9.88 -4.86 20.98
CA ASP A 162 8.90 -3.80 21.19
C ASP A 162 7.58 -4.08 20.45
N GLY A 163 7.39 -5.31 19.97
CA GLY A 163 6.22 -5.71 19.20
C GLY A 163 6.25 -5.28 17.73
N LEU A 164 7.32 -4.60 17.27
CA LEU A 164 7.49 -4.25 15.86
C LEU A 164 8.55 -5.15 15.20
N HIS A 165 8.13 -5.92 14.22
CA HIS A 165 8.96 -6.83 13.44
C HIS A 165 8.97 -6.40 11.98
N MET A 166 10.16 -6.24 11.41
CA MET A 166 10.31 -5.80 10.01
C MET A 166 11.23 -6.74 9.25
N CYS A 167 10.84 -7.08 8.03
CA CYS A 167 11.64 -7.88 7.11
C CYS A 167 11.60 -7.30 5.71
N TYR A 168 12.78 -7.07 5.12
CA TYR A 168 12.92 -6.73 3.71
C TYR A 168 13.14 -8.02 2.92
N ILE A 169 12.35 -8.19 1.86
CA ILE A 169 12.34 -9.38 1.01
C ILE A 169 12.52 -8.93 -0.43
N ASN A 170 13.26 -9.68 -1.22
CA ASN A 170 13.40 -9.38 -2.64
C ASN A 170 13.18 -10.61 -3.51
N ALA A 171 12.79 -10.36 -4.76
CA ALA A 171 12.56 -11.40 -5.76
C ALA A 171 13.75 -11.59 -6.72
N GLU A 172 14.82 -10.81 -6.57
CA GLU A 172 16.01 -10.92 -7.40
C GLU A 172 16.82 -12.17 -7.04
N ILE A 173 17.01 -12.38 -5.75
CA ILE A 173 17.82 -13.47 -5.23
C ILE A 173 16.98 -14.75 -5.08
N ASN A 174 17.53 -15.86 -5.52
CA ASN A 174 16.95 -17.19 -5.34
C ASN A 174 17.93 -18.10 -4.62
N ASP A 175 17.79 -18.19 -3.31
CA ASP A 175 18.58 -19.05 -2.43
C ASP A 175 17.92 -20.42 -2.17
N ASN A 176 16.88 -20.78 -2.94
CA ASN A 176 16.07 -21.99 -2.81
C ASN A 176 15.29 -22.11 -1.50
N SER A 177 15.21 -21.06 -0.70
CA SER A 177 14.31 -21.01 0.48
C SER A 177 12.83 -21.03 0.06
N GLU A 178 11.95 -21.29 1.02
CA GLU A 178 10.50 -21.22 0.79
C GLU A 178 10.07 -19.80 0.39
N ILE A 179 10.65 -18.77 1.02
CA ILE A 179 10.45 -17.37 0.66
C ILE A 179 10.94 -17.09 -0.77
N ALA A 180 12.12 -17.60 -1.16
CA ALA A 180 12.63 -17.41 -2.51
C ALA A 180 11.69 -18.02 -3.57
N ARG A 181 11.18 -19.23 -3.34
CA ARG A 181 10.20 -19.88 -4.24
C ARG A 181 8.92 -19.05 -4.34
N LEU A 182 8.42 -18.53 -3.24
CA LEU A 182 7.28 -17.60 -3.23
C LEU A 182 7.59 -16.34 -4.07
N MET A 183 8.77 -15.76 -3.92
CA MET A 183 9.17 -14.55 -4.66
C MET A 183 9.34 -14.83 -6.17
N GLN A 184 9.83 -15.98 -6.59
CA GLN A 184 9.83 -16.36 -8.01
C GLN A 184 8.41 -16.51 -8.54
N PHE A 185 7.48 -17.03 -7.74
CA PHE A 185 6.07 -17.08 -8.09
C PHE A 185 5.45 -15.69 -8.21
N PHE A 186 5.82 -14.73 -7.34
CA PHE A 186 5.40 -13.32 -7.46
C PHE A 186 5.78 -12.70 -8.80
N LYS A 187 6.97 -13.03 -9.33
CA LYS A 187 7.45 -12.52 -10.63
C LYS A 187 6.68 -13.06 -11.83
N THR A 188 6.23 -14.29 -11.75
CA THR A 188 5.57 -14.97 -12.87
C THR A 188 4.06 -14.94 -12.77
N ALA A 189 3.53 -15.10 -11.56
CA ALA A 189 2.11 -15.30 -11.27
C ALA A 189 1.46 -16.22 -12.33
N ASN A 190 2.12 -17.36 -12.62
CA ASN A 190 1.69 -18.26 -13.67
C ASN A 190 0.39 -18.93 -13.27
N ALA A 191 -0.65 -18.77 -14.08
CA ALA A 191 -1.99 -19.32 -13.84
C ALA A 191 -2.01 -20.86 -13.73
N HIS A 192 -1.05 -21.53 -14.35
CA HIS A 192 -0.95 -23.00 -14.39
C HIS A 192 0.02 -23.59 -13.38
N ASP A 193 0.67 -22.75 -12.56
CA ASP A 193 1.57 -23.18 -11.50
C ASP A 193 0.80 -23.36 -10.19
N GLY A 194 0.58 -24.61 -9.78
CA GLY A 194 -0.11 -24.96 -8.54
C GLY A 194 0.75 -24.95 -7.27
N SER A 195 2.02 -24.57 -7.36
CA SER A 195 3.02 -24.73 -6.28
C SER A 195 2.72 -23.91 -5.02
N GLN A 196 1.96 -22.82 -5.15
CA GLN A 196 1.62 -21.89 -4.06
C GLN A 196 0.19 -22.05 -3.54
N GLY A 197 -0.37 -23.23 -3.60
CA GLY A 197 -1.60 -23.60 -2.90
C GLY A 197 -2.78 -22.65 -3.16
N ALA A 198 -3.29 -21.99 -2.11
CA ALA A 198 -4.40 -21.06 -2.19
C ALA A 198 -4.11 -19.86 -3.10
N LEU A 199 -2.90 -19.30 -3.02
CA LEU A 199 -2.46 -18.21 -3.88
C LEU A 199 -2.49 -18.61 -5.37
N SER A 200 -2.00 -19.82 -5.70
CA SER A 200 -2.06 -20.36 -7.06
C SER A 200 -3.50 -20.50 -7.57
N LYS A 201 -4.40 -21.02 -6.73
CA LYS A 201 -5.82 -21.15 -7.07
C LYS A 201 -6.46 -19.81 -7.37
N ARG A 202 -6.21 -18.81 -6.52
CA ARG A 202 -6.73 -17.45 -6.70
C ARG A 202 -6.23 -16.83 -8.01
N ILE A 203 -4.94 -16.91 -8.29
CA ILE A 203 -4.35 -16.39 -9.53
C ILE A 203 -4.91 -17.12 -10.76
N ASN A 204 -5.06 -18.45 -10.70
CA ASN A 204 -5.71 -19.22 -11.77
C ASN A 204 -7.13 -18.70 -12.02
N THR A 205 -7.97 -18.56 -10.98
CA THR A 205 -9.34 -18.03 -11.10
C THR A 205 -9.34 -16.67 -11.76
N ILE A 206 -8.53 -15.71 -11.26
CA ILE A 206 -8.51 -14.34 -11.79
C ILE A 206 -8.10 -14.32 -13.27
N LYS A 207 -7.13 -15.14 -13.67
CA LYS A 207 -6.57 -15.11 -15.03
C LYS A 207 -7.34 -15.92 -16.06
N THR A 208 -8.11 -16.94 -15.65
CA THR A 208 -8.64 -17.94 -16.59
C THR A 208 -10.15 -18.08 -16.56
N THR A 209 -10.86 -17.45 -15.62
CA THR A 209 -12.31 -17.62 -15.51
C THR A 209 -13.04 -16.28 -15.74
N GLU A 210 -14.31 -16.38 -16.15
CA GLU A 210 -15.21 -15.23 -16.30
C GLU A 210 -15.39 -14.47 -14.95
N GLU A 211 -15.51 -15.22 -13.84
CA GLU A 211 -15.54 -14.65 -12.50
C GLU A 211 -14.30 -13.80 -12.22
N GLY A 212 -13.12 -14.30 -12.56
CA GLY A 212 -11.86 -13.58 -12.39
C GLY A 212 -11.79 -12.29 -13.20
N ILE A 213 -12.29 -12.32 -14.44
CA ILE A 213 -12.38 -11.14 -15.29
C ILE A 213 -13.33 -10.11 -14.66
N ALA A 214 -14.48 -10.55 -14.15
CA ALA A 214 -15.44 -9.67 -13.49
C ALA A 214 -14.85 -9.02 -12.23
N ILE A 215 -14.05 -9.75 -11.45
CA ILE A 215 -13.32 -9.21 -10.29
C ILE A 215 -12.35 -8.12 -10.72
N MET A 216 -11.58 -8.35 -11.78
CA MET A 216 -10.61 -7.36 -12.29
C MET A 216 -11.30 -6.14 -12.88
N ASP A 217 -12.42 -6.30 -13.56
CA ASP A 217 -13.21 -5.19 -14.12
C ASP A 217 -13.79 -4.31 -13.03
N ASP A 218 -14.44 -4.92 -12.02
CA ASP A 218 -14.99 -4.20 -10.86
C ASP A 218 -13.90 -3.45 -10.07
N PHE A 219 -12.77 -4.10 -9.86
CA PHE A 219 -11.64 -3.50 -9.15
C PHE A 219 -10.99 -2.37 -9.94
N SER A 220 -10.83 -2.54 -11.26
CA SER A 220 -10.31 -1.49 -12.15
C SER A 220 -11.23 -0.26 -12.18
N LYS A 221 -12.55 -0.46 -12.21
CA LYS A 221 -13.53 0.63 -12.14
C LYS A 221 -13.46 1.37 -10.81
N LYS A 222 -13.45 0.64 -9.70
CA LYS A 222 -13.33 1.25 -8.36
C LYS A 222 -12.06 2.07 -8.21
N LEU A 223 -10.93 1.56 -8.71
CA LEU A 223 -9.66 2.28 -8.67
C LEU A 223 -9.68 3.52 -9.56
N TYR A 224 -10.28 3.42 -10.76
CA TYR A 224 -10.47 4.56 -11.65
C TYR A 224 -11.33 5.66 -11.00
N ASP A 225 -12.46 5.29 -10.40
CA ASP A 225 -13.38 6.22 -9.74
C ASP A 225 -12.71 6.88 -8.52
N ALA A 226 -11.95 6.10 -7.72
CA ALA A 226 -11.17 6.64 -6.61
C ALA A 226 -10.14 7.65 -7.09
N GLY A 227 -9.33 7.30 -8.10
CA GLY A 227 -8.32 8.20 -8.66
C GLY A 227 -8.92 9.47 -9.30
N MET A 228 -10.09 9.37 -9.91
CA MET A 228 -10.83 10.55 -10.43
C MET A 228 -11.30 11.47 -9.29
N ASN A 229 -11.81 10.89 -8.20
CA ASN A 229 -12.26 11.66 -7.04
C ASN A 229 -11.07 12.33 -6.32
N ASP A 230 -9.97 11.60 -6.14
CA ASP A 230 -8.75 12.14 -5.52
C ASP A 230 -8.16 13.27 -6.38
N GLY A 231 -8.02 13.05 -7.69
CA GLY A 231 -7.53 14.07 -8.61
C GLY A 231 -8.41 15.31 -8.65
N ARG A 232 -9.74 15.16 -8.50
CA ARG A 232 -10.67 16.29 -8.38
C ARG A 232 -10.46 17.05 -7.07
N ALA A 233 -10.36 16.32 -5.94
CA ALA A 233 -10.13 16.92 -4.62
C ALA A 233 -8.77 17.65 -4.54
N GLU A 234 -7.72 17.07 -5.11
CA GLU A 234 -6.42 17.71 -5.23
C GLU A 234 -6.46 18.96 -6.12
N GLY A 235 -7.15 18.88 -7.27
CA GLY A 235 -7.34 20.01 -8.17
C GLY A 235 -8.10 21.16 -7.50
N GLU A 236 -9.20 20.87 -6.80
CA GLU A 236 -9.96 21.84 -6.03
C GLU A 236 -9.11 22.49 -4.91
N THR A 237 -8.32 21.69 -4.21
CA THR A 237 -7.41 22.16 -3.18
C THR A 237 -6.30 23.05 -3.77
N SER A 238 -5.67 22.62 -4.84
CA SER A 238 -4.64 23.39 -5.55
C SER A 238 -5.16 24.74 -6.03
N GLU A 239 -6.38 24.79 -6.59
CA GLU A 239 -7.00 26.04 -7.03
C GLU A 239 -7.32 26.99 -5.87
N LYS A 240 -7.77 26.47 -4.70
CA LYS A 240 -7.94 27.27 -3.48
C LYS A 240 -6.64 27.93 -3.06
N TYR A 241 -5.54 27.20 -3.01
CA TYR A 241 -4.21 27.71 -2.68
C TYR A 241 -3.71 28.72 -3.73
N ALA A 242 -3.88 28.43 -5.02
CA ALA A 242 -3.51 29.34 -6.11
C ALA A 242 -4.30 30.65 -6.03
N THR A 243 -5.59 30.58 -5.72
CA THR A 243 -6.44 31.75 -5.54
C THR A 243 -6.03 32.57 -4.32
N ALA A 244 -5.76 31.91 -3.17
CA ALA A 244 -5.26 32.61 -1.99
C ALA A 244 -3.93 33.36 -2.26
N ARG A 245 -2.97 32.73 -2.97
CA ARG A 245 -1.72 33.40 -3.38
C ARG A 245 -1.96 34.62 -4.26
N ARG A 246 -2.88 34.51 -5.24
CA ARG A 246 -3.27 35.66 -6.10
C ARG A 246 -3.87 36.82 -5.30
N MET A 247 -4.69 36.50 -4.29
CA MET A 247 -5.32 37.51 -3.43
C MET A 247 -4.31 38.16 -2.48
N LEU A 248 -3.41 37.38 -1.88
CA LEU A 248 -2.28 37.89 -1.07
C LEU A 248 -1.38 38.84 -1.89
N ALA A 249 -1.05 38.46 -3.11
CA ALA A 249 -0.22 39.28 -4.00
C ALA A 249 -0.87 40.62 -4.38
N LYS A 250 -2.21 40.70 -4.42
CA LYS A 250 -2.94 41.96 -4.67
C LYS A 250 -2.91 42.91 -3.47
N GLY A 251 -2.73 42.42 -2.25
CA GLY A 251 -2.65 43.23 -1.03
C GLY A 251 -3.92 43.99 -0.63
N THR A 252 -5.06 43.73 -1.28
CA THR A 252 -6.34 44.41 -1.08
C THR A 252 -7.35 43.65 -0.22
N TYR A 253 -7.06 42.39 0.09
CA TYR A 253 -7.95 41.51 0.84
C TYR A 253 -7.39 41.25 2.23
N SER A 254 -8.24 41.24 3.26
CA SER A 254 -7.86 40.78 4.59
C SER A 254 -7.68 39.26 4.61
N LEU A 255 -6.96 38.71 5.60
CA LEU A 255 -6.83 37.27 5.78
C LEU A 255 -8.18 36.59 5.98
N GLN A 256 -9.15 37.29 6.63
CA GLN A 256 -10.53 36.86 6.79
C GLN A 256 -11.25 36.74 5.44
N ASP A 257 -11.14 37.76 4.58
CA ASP A 257 -11.76 37.73 3.26
C ASP A 257 -11.21 36.59 2.40
N ILE A 258 -9.88 36.38 2.47
CA ILE A 258 -9.25 35.28 1.74
C ILE A 258 -9.74 33.92 2.26
N ALA A 259 -9.85 33.76 3.58
CA ALA A 259 -10.34 32.52 4.20
C ALA A 259 -11.78 32.22 3.78
N GLU A 260 -12.66 33.22 3.79
CA GLU A 260 -14.04 33.09 3.41
C GLU A 260 -14.22 32.75 1.91
N LEU A 261 -13.46 33.41 1.03
CA LEU A 261 -13.54 33.20 -0.41
C LEU A 261 -12.88 31.92 -0.91
N THR A 262 -11.86 31.44 -0.23
CA THR A 262 -11.12 30.22 -0.63
C THR A 262 -11.50 28.99 0.17
N ASN A 263 -12.23 29.18 1.28
CA ASN A 263 -12.52 28.10 2.24
C ASN A 263 -11.25 27.46 2.83
N LEU A 264 -10.16 28.23 2.94
CA LEU A 264 -8.93 27.86 3.63
C LEU A 264 -8.95 28.38 5.07
N THR A 265 -8.21 27.72 5.97
CA THR A 265 -8.03 28.22 7.33
C THR A 265 -7.10 29.44 7.32
N ILE A 266 -7.30 30.37 8.27
CA ILE A 266 -6.41 31.55 8.44
C ILE A 266 -4.95 31.10 8.61
N ALA A 267 -4.70 30.06 9.40
CA ALA A 267 -3.37 29.51 9.61
C ALA A 267 -2.69 29.01 8.31
N ALA A 268 -3.47 28.43 7.38
CA ALA A 268 -2.97 28.02 6.07
C ALA A 268 -2.59 29.24 5.21
N ILE A 269 -3.37 30.33 5.29
CA ILE A 269 -3.11 31.57 4.54
C ILE A 269 -1.91 32.31 5.12
N GLU A 270 -1.76 32.36 6.44
CA GLU A 270 -0.58 32.94 7.11
C GLU A 270 0.72 32.21 6.71
N LYS A 271 0.64 30.86 6.61
CA LYS A 271 1.76 30.06 6.11
C LYS A 271 2.12 30.42 4.67
N LEU A 272 1.12 30.54 3.78
CA LEU A 272 1.33 30.98 2.39
C LEU A 272 1.96 32.38 2.30
N GLN A 273 1.55 33.29 3.18
CA GLN A 273 2.09 34.66 3.25
C GLN A 273 3.55 34.67 3.72
N ALA A 274 3.94 33.73 4.59
CA ALA A 274 5.32 33.61 5.07
C ALA A 274 6.27 32.94 4.04
N GLU A 275 5.72 32.18 3.09
CA GLU A 275 6.48 31.48 2.03
C GLU A 275 6.70 32.33 0.77
N GLY A 276 6.01 33.43 0.60
CA GLY A 276 6.06 34.32 -0.59
C GLY A 276 6.59 35.67 -0.29
#